data_c33b69d38a016ac51689039dbea99e23
#
_entry.id   c33b69d38a016ac51689039dbea99e23
#
_cell.length_a   1.000
_cell.length_b   1.000
_cell.length_c   1.000
_cell.angle_alpha   90.00
_cell.angle_beta   90.00
_cell.angle_gamma   90.00
#
_symmetry.space_group_name_H-M   'P 1'
#
loop_
_entity.id
_entity.type
_entity.pdbx_description
1 polymer ?
#
loop_
_entity_poly.entity_id
_entity_poly.type
_entity_poly.pdbx_seq_one_letter_code
_entity_poly.pdbx_strand_id
1 'polypeptide(L)'
;MLDEEHGGLGLEQPITTLMAIYEVLGQYGAPTYVLYLLTGYNTIVREGTQEQIDACLKYLGTGEQVVNSACTEPGAGSDVSGLVTTYKRENGKIYLNGTKTFITSSKGVKYLIIMCRDADNPDVISEFFVDMSKPGISLSPL
;
A
#
# COMPACT_ATOMS: atom_id res chain seq x y z
N MET A 1 -9.39 -0.05 -10.11
CA MET A 1 -10.29 1.02 -9.67
C MET A 1 -11.42 0.40 -8.87
N LEU A 2 -11.98 1.14 -7.94
CA LEU A 2 -13.06 0.64 -7.09
C LEU A 2 -14.37 0.55 -7.89
N ASP A 3 -15.16 -0.47 -7.59
CA ASP A 3 -16.54 -0.61 -8.05
C ASP A 3 -17.50 0.32 -7.28
N GLU A 4 -18.77 0.35 -7.68
CA GLU A 4 -19.77 1.21 -7.05
C GLU A 4 -20.06 0.82 -5.61
N GLU A 5 -20.02 -0.48 -5.29
CA GLU A 5 -20.24 -1.00 -3.93
C GLU A 5 -19.21 -0.45 -2.94
N HIS A 6 -17.97 -0.22 -3.40
CA HIS A 6 -16.89 0.33 -2.62
C HIS A 6 -16.70 1.86 -2.82
N GLY A 7 -17.72 2.54 -3.33
CA GLY A 7 -17.71 3.99 -3.52
C GLY A 7 -16.91 4.47 -4.74
N GLY A 8 -16.60 3.59 -5.66
CA GLY A 8 -15.99 3.89 -6.94
C GLY A 8 -17.02 4.25 -8.02
N LEU A 9 -16.56 4.41 -9.26
CA LEU A 9 -17.38 4.76 -10.41
C LEU A 9 -17.90 3.54 -11.21
N GLY A 10 -17.52 2.32 -10.84
CA GLY A 10 -17.93 1.10 -11.53
C GLY A 10 -17.59 1.10 -13.03
N LEU A 11 -16.45 1.64 -13.41
CA LEU A 11 -16.12 1.86 -14.82
C LEU A 11 -15.99 0.53 -15.59
N GLU A 12 -16.64 0.43 -16.75
CA GLU A 12 -16.55 -0.75 -17.62
C GLU A 12 -15.12 -0.99 -18.13
N GLN A 13 -14.38 0.11 -18.39
CA GLN A 13 -12.99 0.06 -18.87
C GLN A 13 -12.05 0.87 -17.96
N PRO A 14 -11.80 0.41 -16.74
CA PRO A 14 -11.10 1.21 -15.74
C PRO A 14 -9.66 1.52 -16.12
N ILE A 15 -8.95 0.61 -16.76
CA ILE A 15 -7.56 0.83 -17.20
C ILE A 15 -7.48 1.84 -18.32
N THR A 16 -8.33 1.70 -19.35
CA THR A 16 -8.38 2.65 -20.49
C THR A 16 -8.72 4.05 -20.01
N THR A 17 -9.72 4.17 -19.12
CA THR A 17 -10.11 5.46 -18.53
C THR A 17 -8.97 6.07 -17.72
N LEU A 18 -8.27 5.26 -16.91
CA LEU A 18 -7.13 5.72 -16.13
C LEU A 18 -6.00 6.22 -17.05
N MET A 19 -5.69 5.50 -18.12
CA MET A 19 -4.67 5.93 -19.08
C MET A 19 -5.03 7.25 -19.74
N ALA A 20 -6.28 7.45 -20.15
CA ALA A 20 -6.75 8.72 -20.71
C ALA A 20 -6.63 9.88 -19.71
N ILE A 21 -6.94 9.62 -18.42
CA ILE A 21 -6.75 10.63 -17.36
C ILE A 21 -5.26 10.96 -17.20
N TYR A 22 -4.37 9.96 -17.17
CA TYR A 22 -2.92 10.18 -17.08
C TYR A 22 -2.38 10.99 -18.26
N GLU A 23 -2.86 10.69 -19.47
CA GLU A 23 -2.46 11.42 -20.68
C GLU A 23 -2.82 12.90 -20.58
N VAL A 24 -4.08 13.21 -20.22
CA VAL A 24 -4.53 14.60 -20.05
C VAL A 24 -3.75 15.30 -18.95
N LEU A 25 -3.61 14.70 -17.77
CA LEU A 25 -2.86 15.29 -16.66
C LEU A 25 -1.39 15.54 -17.04
N GLY A 26 -0.77 14.58 -17.76
CA GLY A 26 0.60 14.72 -18.25
C GLY A 26 0.78 15.87 -19.25
N GLN A 27 -0.17 16.08 -20.16
CA GLN A 27 -0.14 17.20 -21.11
C GLN A 27 -0.15 18.57 -20.41
N TYR A 28 -0.78 18.67 -19.25
CA TYR A 28 -0.85 19.90 -18.46
C TYR A 28 0.22 19.97 -17.35
N GLY A 29 1.14 19.01 -17.29
CA GLY A 29 2.18 18.97 -16.24
C GLY A 29 1.63 18.77 -14.84
N ALA A 30 0.44 18.21 -14.71
CA ALA A 30 -0.18 17.96 -13.40
C ALA A 30 0.51 16.80 -12.66
N PRO A 31 0.50 16.80 -11.33
CA PRO A 31 1.15 15.75 -10.53
C PRO A 31 0.38 14.43 -10.61
N THR A 32 0.76 13.56 -11.54
CA THR A 32 0.08 12.28 -11.81
C THR A 32 0.27 11.24 -10.70
N TYR A 33 1.26 11.41 -9.82
CA TYR A 33 1.51 10.50 -8.71
C TYR A 33 0.30 10.33 -7.77
N VAL A 34 -0.60 11.32 -7.71
CA VAL A 34 -1.84 11.25 -6.90
C VAL A 34 -2.69 10.03 -7.25
N LEU A 35 -2.71 9.64 -8.53
CA LEU A 35 -3.47 8.47 -8.98
C LEU A 35 -2.79 7.14 -8.58
N TYR A 36 -1.46 7.14 -8.44
CA TYR A 36 -0.72 6.00 -7.93
C TYR A 36 -1.09 5.68 -6.47
N LEU A 37 -1.46 6.70 -5.70
CA LEU A 37 -1.83 6.54 -4.29
C LEU A 37 -3.10 5.69 -4.08
N LEU A 38 -3.88 5.48 -5.14
CA LEU A 38 -5.06 4.61 -5.09
C LEU A 38 -4.72 3.11 -5.14
N THR A 39 -3.46 2.74 -5.38
CA THR A 39 -3.05 1.32 -5.45
C THR A 39 -3.29 0.58 -4.13
N GLY A 40 -3.00 1.21 -3.00
CA GLY A 40 -3.26 0.65 -1.68
C GLY A 40 -4.73 0.33 -1.42
N TYR A 41 -5.64 1.19 -1.88
CA TYR A 41 -7.08 0.93 -1.79
C TYR A 41 -7.51 -0.29 -2.61
N ASN A 42 -7.00 -0.44 -3.83
CA ASN A 42 -7.32 -1.61 -4.66
C ASN A 42 -6.85 -2.92 -4.01
N THR A 43 -5.67 -2.93 -3.41
CA THR A 43 -5.17 -4.11 -2.69
C THR A 43 -6.06 -4.47 -1.51
N ILE A 44 -6.43 -3.48 -0.69
CA ILE A 44 -7.28 -3.71 0.48
C ILE A 44 -8.67 -4.21 0.09
N VAL A 45 -9.30 -3.64 -0.94
CA VAL A 45 -10.64 -4.07 -1.38
C VAL A 45 -10.63 -5.52 -1.91
N ARG A 46 -9.53 -5.94 -2.54
CA ARG A 46 -9.44 -7.30 -3.11
C ARG A 46 -9.03 -8.37 -2.11
N GLU A 47 -8.16 -8.03 -1.17
CA GLU A 47 -7.46 -9.02 -0.34
C GLU A 47 -7.66 -8.79 1.16
N GLY A 48 -8.24 -7.64 1.55
CA GLY A 48 -8.43 -7.27 2.95
C GLY A 48 -9.66 -7.91 3.58
N THR A 49 -9.68 -7.91 4.91
CA THR A 49 -10.89 -8.22 5.67
C THR A 49 -11.88 -7.04 5.60
N GLN A 50 -13.17 -7.31 5.87
CA GLN A 50 -14.17 -6.24 5.88
C GLN A 50 -13.80 -5.09 6.82
N GLU A 51 -13.24 -5.39 7.99
CA GLU A 51 -12.76 -4.39 8.95
C GLU A 51 -11.65 -3.49 8.35
N GLN A 52 -10.71 -4.08 7.61
CA GLN A 52 -9.64 -3.34 6.93
C GLN A 52 -10.19 -2.48 5.78
N ILE A 53 -11.14 -3.02 5.03
CA ILE A 53 -11.83 -2.30 3.95
C ILE A 53 -12.53 -1.07 4.55
N ASP A 54 -13.36 -1.24 5.56
CA ASP A 54 -14.11 -0.15 6.21
C ASP A 54 -13.17 0.89 6.82
N ALA A 55 -12.06 0.46 7.43
CA ALA A 55 -11.05 1.35 7.98
C ALA A 55 -10.42 2.28 6.94
N CYS A 56 -10.32 1.84 5.69
CA CYS A 56 -9.74 2.62 4.60
C CYS A 56 -10.81 3.42 3.83
N LEU A 57 -11.92 2.79 3.45
CA LEU A 57 -12.91 3.41 2.54
C LEU A 57 -13.66 4.57 3.17
N LYS A 58 -13.80 4.64 4.49
CA LYS A 58 -14.40 5.80 5.17
C LYS A 58 -13.72 7.13 4.85
N TYR A 59 -12.49 7.09 4.36
CA TYR A 59 -11.72 8.28 3.93
C TYR A 59 -11.75 8.49 2.42
N LEU A 60 -12.38 7.60 1.67
CA LEU A 60 -12.49 7.74 0.22
C LEU A 60 -13.28 9.03 -0.11
N GLY A 61 -12.75 9.83 -1.00
CA GLY A 61 -13.35 11.12 -1.37
C GLY A 61 -13.00 12.30 -0.45
N THR A 62 -12.32 12.09 0.68
CA THR A 62 -11.86 13.19 1.55
C THR A 62 -10.61 13.89 1.02
N GLY A 63 -9.90 13.27 0.08
CA GLY A 63 -8.58 13.71 -0.37
C GLY A 63 -7.44 13.28 0.55
N GLU A 64 -7.73 12.58 1.66
CA GLU A 64 -6.71 12.02 2.53
C GLU A 64 -6.12 10.74 1.90
N GLN A 65 -4.81 10.65 1.89
CA GLN A 65 -4.14 9.39 1.60
C GLN A 65 -4.07 8.57 2.89
N VAL A 66 -4.75 7.44 2.92
CA VAL A 66 -4.91 6.65 4.14
C VAL A 66 -4.07 5.38 4.14
N VAL A 67 -3.90 4.77 2.98
CA VAL A 67 -3.16 3.52 2.82
C VAL A 67 -2.20 3.57 1.64
N ASN A 68 -1.01 2.99 1.80
CA ASN A 68 -0.03 2.81 0.74
C ASN A 68 0.69 1.47 0.91
N SER A 69 1.46 1.08 -0.11
CA SER A 69 2.26 -0.15 -0.10
C SER A 69 3.73 0.14 0.14
N ALA A 70 4.39 -0.74 0.90
CA ALA A 70 5.80 -0.66 1.23
C ALA A 70 6.49 -1.98 0.88
N CYS A 71 7.11 -2.02 -0.31
CA CYS A 71 7.84 -3.18 -0.82
C CYS A 71 9.35 -2.94 -0.78
N THR A 72 9.82 -1.86 -1.40
CA THR A 72 11.23 -1.57 -1.66
C THR A 72 12.06 -1.49 -0.38
N GLU A 73 13.26 -2.07 -0.44
CA GLU A 73 14.27 -2.04 0.63
C GLU A 73 15.60 -1.47 0.11
N PRO A 74 16.54 -1.09 0.98
CA PRO A 74 17.86 -0.59 0.55
C PRO A 74 18.61 -1.58 -0.38
N GLY A 75 18.40 -2.89 -0.21
CA GLY A 75 19.05 -3.95 -1.00
C GLY A 75 18.15 -4.64 -2.02
N ALA A 76 16.85 -4.31 -2.09
CA ALA A 76 15.89 -5.02 -2.94
C ALA A 76 14.84 -4.06 -3.52
N GLY A 77 14.72 -4.04 -4.83
CA GLY A 77 13.73 -3.26 -5.58
C GLY A 77 12.88 -4.15 -6.49
N SER A 78 13.21 -4.19 -7.78
CA SER A 78 12.48 -5.01 -8.75
C SER A 78 12.59 -6.52 -8.47
N ASP A 79 13.69 -6.95 -7.90
CA ASP A 79 13.83 -8.31 -7.39
C ASP A 79 13.24 -8.43 -5.98
N VAL A 80 11.96 -8.79 -5.91
CA VAL A 80 11.22 -9.02 -4.66
C VAL A 80 11.77 -10.23 -3.89
N SER A 81 12.43 -11.17 -4.59
CA SER A 81 13.06 -12.33 -3.93
C SER A 81 14.23 -11.93 -3.02
N GLY A 82 14.78 -10.74 -3.20
CA GLY A 82 15.85 -10.17 -2.36
C GLY A 82 15.39 -9.48 -1.09
N LEU A 83 14.08 -9.46 -0.76
CA LEU A 83 13.57 -8.84 0.46
C LEU A 83 14.15 -9.48 1.71
N VAL A 84 14.57 -8.65 2.67
CA VAL A 84 15.12 -9.08 3.98
C VAL A 84 14.27 -8.64 5.18
N THR A 85 13.29 -7.76 5.00
CA THR A 85 12.29 -7.48 6.04
C THR A 85 11.52 -8.76 6.35
N THR A 86 11.49 -9.15 7.61
CA THR A 86 10.88 -10.41 8.04
C THR A 86 9.61 -10.20 8.86
N TYR A 87 8.77 -11.24 8.88
CA TYR A 87 7.76 -11.40 9.91
C TYR A 87 7.98 -12.70 10.68
N LYS A 88 7.57 -12.70 11.94
CA LYS A 88 7.54 -13.88 12.81
C LYS A 88 6.24 -13.94 13.58
N ARG A 89 5.69 -15.15 13.70
CA ARG A 89 4.52 -15.42 14.55
C ARG A 89 4.98 -15.95 15.89
N GLU A 90 4.64 -15.27 16.97
CA GLU A 90 5.07 -15.65 18.29
C GLU A 90 4.01 -15.25 19.33
N ASN A 91 3.60 -16.19 20.19
CA ASN A 91 2.60 -15.97 21.26
C ASN A 91 1.29 -15.34 20.75
N GLY A 92 0.80 -15.77 19.58
CA GLY A 92 -0.43 -15.23 18.97
C GLY A 92 -0.30 -13.82 18.38
N LYS A 93 0.91 -13.28 18.34
CA LYS A 93 1.22 -11.98 17.74
C LYS A 93 2.09 -12.13 16.50
N ILE A 94 2.08 -11.10 15.66
CA ILE A 94 2.95 -11.00 14.49
C ILE A 94 3.92 -9.85 14.74
N TYR A 95 5.20 -10.13 14.62
CA TYR A 95 6.27 -9.15 14.72
C TYR A 95 6.90 -8.95 13.34
N LEU A 96 6.98 -7.69 12.91
CA LEU A 96 7.67 -7.31 11.68
C LEU A 96 9.00 -6.67 12.05
N ASN A 97 10.07 -7.01 11.34
CA ASN A 97 11.40 -6.43 11.55
C ASN A 97 12.11 -6.19 10.23
N GLY A 98 12.52 -4.95 9.99
CA GLY A 98 13.22 -4.56 8.77
C GLY A 98 13.09 -3.08 8.45
N THR A 99 13.54 -2.71 7.26
CA THR A 99 13.55 -1.33 6.76
C THR A 99 13.04 -1.30 5.34
N LYS A 100 12.08 -0.42 5.08
CA LYS A 100 11.59 -0.11 3.72
C LYS A 100 12.08 1.28 3.32
N THR A 101 12.36 1.49 2.03
CA THR A 101 12.89 2.75 1.51
C THR A 101 12.11 3.23 0.28
N PHE A 102 12.19 4.50 -0.04
CA PHE A 102 11.48 5.13 -1.17
C PHE A 102 9.96 4.94 -1.14
N ILE A 103 9.38 4.90 0.07
CA ILE A 103 7.93 4.71 0.22
C ILE A 103 7.24 6.06 0.06
N THR A 104 6.67 6.28 -1.11
CA THR A 104 5.97 7.51 -1.47
C THR A 104 4.89 7.83 -0.44
N SER A 105 4.85 9.10 0.01
CA SER A 105 3.85 9.62 0.95
C SER A 105 3.73 8.88 2.29
N SER A 106 4.72 8.08 2.71
CA SER A 106 4.67 7.31 3.97
C SER A 106 4.44 8.18 5.21
N LYS A 107 4.85 9.45 5.18
CA LYS A 107 4.69 10.40 6.28
C LYS A 107 3.24 10.89 6.48
N GLY A 108 2.29 10.49 5.74
CA GLY A 108 0.91 11.00 5.88
C GLY A 108 -0.14 9.91 5.98
N VAL A 109 0.26 8.67 5.73
CA VAL A 109 -0.70 7.55 5.71
C VAL A 109 -0.98 7.01 7.11
N LYS A 110 -2.19 6.51 7.29
CA LYS A 110 -2.61 5.83 8.53
C LYS A 110 -2.20 4.36 8.55
N TYR A 111 -2.13 3.75 7.37
CA TYR A 111 -1.83 2.33 7.19
C TYR A 111 -0.81 2.12 6.09
N LEU A 112 0.06 1.12 6.29
CA LEU A 112 0.92 0.59 5.24
C LEU A 112 0.63 -0.90 5.00
N ILE A 113 0.63 -1.30 3.75
CA ILE A 113 0.69 -2.70 3.34
C ILE A 113 2.17 -3.03 3.19
N ILE A 114 2.72 -3.78 4.14
CA ILE A 114 4.15 -4.06 4.20
C ILE A 114 4.41 -5.48 3.73
N MET A 115 5.23 -5.62 2.70
CA MET A 115 5.67 -6.91 2.20
C MET A 115 6.84 -7.43 3.03
N CYS A 116 6.71 -8.63 3.61
CA CYS A 116 7.68 -9.24 4.49
C CYS A 116 7.89 -10.71 4.14
N ARG A 117 9.08 -11.21 4.40
CA ARG A 117 9.48 -12.60 4.29
C ARG A 117 9.22 -13.33 5.59
N ASP A 118 8.77 -14.56 5.54
CA ASP A 118 8.65 -15.40 6.73
C ASP A 118 10.06 -15.69 7.31
N ALA A 119 10.24 -15.45 8.61
CA ALA A 119 11.53 -15.68 9.27
C ALA A 119 11.88 -17.18 9.40
N ASP A 120 10.87 -18.05 9.46
CA ASP A 120 11.04 -19.50 9.60
C ASP A 120 10.99 -20.23 8.26
N ASN A 121 10.41 -19.61 7.20
CA ASN A 121 10.37 -20.14 5.84
C ASN A 121 10.66 -19.03 4.81
N PRO A 122 11.92 -18.80 4.44
CA PRO A 122 12.33 -17.69 3.59
C PRO A 122 11.72 -17.67 2.18
N ASP A 123 11.15 -18.75 1.70
CA ASP A 123 10.49 -18.83 0.38
C ASP A 123 9.07 -18.23 0.41
N VAL A 124 8.54 -17.96 1.59
CA VAL A 124 7.21 -17.37 1.78
C VAL A 124 7.30 -15.87 1.98
N ILE A 125 6.63 -15.11 1.13
CA ILE A 125 6.46 -13.66 1.24
C ILE A 125 4.97 -13.39 1.48
N SER A 126 4.68 -12.52 2.44
CA SER A 126 3.32 -12.13 2.81
C SER A 126 3.20 -10.62 2.94
N GLU A 127 1.99 -10.11 2.76
CA GLU A 127 1.66 -8.71 2.97
C GLU A 127 0.93 -8.51 4.29
N PHE A 128 1.27 -7.45 5.01
CA PHE A 128 0.69 -7.12 6.30
C PHE A 128 0.10 -5.71 6.28
N PHE A 129 -1.16 -5.61 6.66
CA PHE A 129 -1.82 -4.33 6.88
C PHE A 129 -1.42 -3.79 8.26
N VAL A 130 -0.66 -2.72 8.28
CA VAL A 130 -0.01 -2.17 9.47
C VAL A 130 -0.56 -0.79 9.79
N ASP A 131 -1.08 -0.63 11.02
CA ASP A 131 -1.47 0.66 11.57
C ASP A 131 -0.21 1.44 11.99
N MET A 132 0.03 2.57 11.33
CA MET A 132 1.22 3.41 11.53
C MET A 132 1.28 4.12 12.88
N SER A 133 0.20 4.08 13.67
CA SER A 133 0.19 4.58 15.05
C SER A 133 0.80 3.60 16.06
N LYS A 134 1.06 2.35 15.65
CA LYS A 134 1.63 1.33 16.55
C LYS A 134 3.06 1.66 16.95
N PRO A 135 3.46 1.30 18.18
CA PRO A 135 4.85 1.51 18.64
C PRO A 135 5.84 0.65 17.84
N GLY A 136 7.09 1.12 17.75
CA GLY A 136 8.18 0.43 17.06
C GLY A 136 8.32 0.82 15.58
N ILE A 137 7.50 1.74 15.08
CA ILE A 137 7.59 2.27 13.71
C ILE A 137 8.30 3.62 13.76
N SER A 138 9.27 3.81 12.87
CA SER A 138 9.95 5.10 12.69
C SER A 138 10.00 5.47 11.21
N LEU A 139 9.88 6.75 10.91
CA LEU A 139 9.99 7.31 9.57
C LEU A 139 11.14 8.32 9.53
N SER A 140 12.01 8.20 8.55
CA SER A 140 13.04 9.20 8.25
C SER A 140 12.85 9.76 6.85
N PRO A 141 13.04 11.07 6.62
CA PRO A 141 13.17 11.60 5.28
C PRO A 141 14.42 11.02 4.61
N LEU A 142 14.38 10.93 3.29
CA LEU A 142 15.54 10.59 2.45
C LEU A 142 16.48 11.80 2.35
#